data_e8bf2b55f0d4a3a2c33e9390320b6b62
#
_entry.id   e8bf2b55f0d4a3a2c33e9390320b6b62
#
_cell.length_a   1.000
_cell.length_b   1.000
_cell.length_c   1.000
_cell.angle_alpha   90.00
_cell.angle_beta   90.00
_cell.angle_gamma   90.00
#
_symmetry.space_group_name_H-M   'P 1'
#
loop_
_entity.id
_entity.type
_entity.pdbx_description
1 polymer ?
#
loop_
_entity_poly.entity_id
_entity_poly.type
_entity_poly.pdbx_seq_one_letter_code
_entity_poly.pdbx_strand_id
1 'polypeptide(L)'
;CFMEVGWDGKVLRGDGEVEASCYAIHAPIHRRLPQAKAVFHTHMPFASALTRLADPKLKPIGQTETIMMRYAGYDMDYTGPAEDPEEGERLADIIGAGDHKILFMGNHGIATVAGSVAHAFDLLYYTERAAQVQLYAMWTGQQLLPMTKPVQEKTMNLGGGQKFLHGRGYDYHFRALKRSLDRREPDYQD
;
A
#
# COMPACT_ATOMS: atom_id res chain seq x y z
N CYS A 1 12.57 15.07 -9.19
CA CYS A 1 11.77 16.29 -9.33
C CYS A 1 10.39 16.08 -8.70
N PHE A 2 9.88 17.07 -7.95
CA PHE A 2 8.53 17.08 -7.39
C PHE A 2 7.69 18.13 -8.07
N MET A 3 6.41 17.84 -8.25
CA MET A 3 5.44 18.78 -8.81
C MET A 3 4.33 19.05 -7.79
N GLU A 4 3.92 20.28 -7.71
CA GLU A 4 2.69 20.67 -7.04
C GLU A 4 1.57 20.75 -8.07
N VAL A 5 0.50 20.00 -7.83
CA VAL A 5 -0.62 19.85 -8.79
C VAL A 5 -1.90 20.35 -8.15
N GLY A 6 -2.62 21.18 -8.87
CA GLY A 6 -3.94 21.67 -8.46
C GLY A 6 -5.03 20.61 -8.57
N TRP A 7 -6.16 20.87 -7.92
CA TRP A 7 -7.34 19.98 -8.01
C TRP A 7 -8.00 19.96 -9.41
N ASP A 8 -7.52 20.78 -10.32
CA ASP A 8 -7.90 20.80 -11.75
C ASP A 8 -6.89 20.05 -12.65
N GLY A 9 -5.91 19.38 -12.04
CA GLY A 9 -4.87 18.62 -12.73
C GLY A 9 -3.73 19.46 -13.27
N LYS A 10 -3.75 20.80 -13.10
CA LYS A 10 -2.69 21.68 -13.60
C LYS A 10 -1.49 21.68 -12.67
N VAL A 11 -0.30 21.65 -13.26
CA VAL A 11 0.96 21.85 -12.53
C VAL A 11 1.04 23.31 -12.08
N LEU A 12 1.09 23.52 -10.75
CA LEU A 12 1.22 24.82 -10.12
C LEU A 12 2.68 25.19 -9.87
N ARG A 13 3.54 24.19 -9.64
CA ARG A 13 4.97 24.35 -9.42
C ARG A 13 5.71 23.08 -9.83
N GLY A 14 6.95 23.24 -10.29
CA GLY A 14 7.81 22.18 -10.79
C GLY A 14 7.79 22.09 -12.31
N ASP A 15 8.77 21.35 -12.87
CA ASP A 15 8.91 21.16 -14.31
C ASP A 15 8.52 19.72 -14.65
N GLY A 16 7.48 19.54 -15.43
CA GLY A 16 7.02 18.22 -15.87
C GLY A 16 5.54 18.20 -16.24
N GLU A 17 5.09 17.01 -16.61
CA GLU A 17 3.70 16.73 -16.93
C GLU A 17 3.14 15.73 -15.93
N VAL A 18 1.86 15.86 -15.58
CA VAL A 18 1.15 14.91 -14.74
C VAL A 18 0.57 13.82 -15.62
N GLU A 19 0.97 12.59 -15.33
CA GLU A 19 0.41 11.43 -16.00
C GLU A 19 -1.05 11.26 -15.60
N ALA A 20 -1.95 11.09 -16.59
CA ALA A 20 -3.39 11.14 -16.39
C ALA A 20 -3.91 10.07 -15.42
N SER A 21 -3.43 8.82 -15.54
CA SER A 21 -3.86 7.72 -14.66
C SER A 21 -3.36 7.90 -13.22
N CYS A 22 -2.18 8.47 -13.04
CA CYS A 22 -1.68 8.84 -11.72
C CYS A 22 -2.62 9.85 -11.06
N TYR A 23 -2.96 10.94 -11.78
CA TYR A 23 -3.89 11.94 -11.26
C TYR A 23 -5.27 11.38 -10.98
N ALA A 24 -5.81 10.56 -11.89
CA ALA A 24 -7.13 9.95 -11.78
C ALA A 24 -7.28 9.06 -10.52
N ILE A 25 -6.21 8.39 -10.09
CA ILE A 25 -6.20 7.58 -8.86
C ILE A 25 -5.96 8.46 -7.62
N HIS A 26 -4.90 9.29 -7.64
CA HIS A 26 -4.42 9.97 -6.44
C HIS A 26 -5.31 11.13 -6.00
N ALA A 27 -5.78 11.97 -6.93
CA ALA A 27 -6.51 13.18 -6.59
C ALA A 27 -7.85 12.90 -5.88
N PRO A 28 -8.71 11.96 -6.34
CA PRO A 28 -9.93 11.61 -5.63
C PRO A 28 -9.66 11.02 -4.24
N ILE A 29 -8.65 10.16 -4.10
CA ILE A 29 -8.29 9.57 -2.80
C ILE A 29 -7.91 10.67 -1.81
N HIS A 30 -7.03 11.59 -2.19
CA HIS A 30 -6.64 12.71 -1.33
C HIS A 30 -7.81 13.65 -0.99
N ARG A 31 -8.70 13.91 -1.96
CA ARG A 31 -9.83 14.81 -1.78
C ARG A 31 -10.89 14.22 -0.84
N ARG A 32 -11.20 12.94 -0.97
CA ARG A 32 -12.26 12.27 -0.22
C ARG A 32 -11.85 11.74 1.14
N LEU A 33 -10.55 11.45 1.30
CA LEU A 33 -10.00 10.85 2.52
C LEU A 33 -9.00 11.81 3.18
N PRO A 34 -9.44 12.77 4.01
CA PRO A 34 -8.55 13.76 4.63
C PRO A 34 -7.40 13.16 5.45
N GLN A 35 -7.57 11.92 5.93
CA GLN A 35 -6.52 11.16 6.63
C GLN A 35 -5.45 10.60 5.69
N ALA A 36 -5.72 10.46 4.38
CA ALA A 36 -4.80 10.00 3.36
C ALA A 36 -3.87 11.13 2.92
N LYS A 37 -2.96 11.58 3.81
CA LYS A 37 -1.98 12.63 3.51
C LYS A 37 -0.84 12.14 2.63
N ALA A 38 -0.63 10.84 2.56
CA ALA A 38 0.30 10.18 1.66
C ALA A 38 -0.38 8.98 1.00
N VAL A 39 -0.23 8.88 -0.30
CA VAL A 39 -0.73 7.78 -1.14
C VAL A 39 0.43 7.29 -1.98
N PHE A 40 0.66 5.98 -1.97
CA PHE A 40 1.51 5.30 -2.94
C PHE A 40 0.66 4.37 -3.79
N HIS A 41 0.86 4.43 -5.08
CA HIS A 41 0.37 3.43 -6.02
C HIS A 41 1.55 2.80 -6.74
N THR A 42 1.63 1.47 -6.75
CA THR A 42 2.78 0.75 -7.30
C THR A 42 2.38 -0.60 -7.90
N HIS A 43 3.23 -1.06 -8.83
CA HIS A 43 3.17 -2.39 -9.43
C HIS A 43 4.32 -3.28 -8.93
N MET A 44 4.54 -3.33 -7.61
CA MET A 44 5.59 -4.16 -7.04
C MET A 44 5.38 -5.65 -7.36
N PRO A 45 6.45 -6.42 -7.67
CA PRO A 45 6.34 -7.74 -8.27
C PRO A 45 5.45 -8.73 -7.52
N PHE A 46 5.63 -8.87 -6.21
CA PHE A 46 4.94 -9.92 -5.45
C PHE A 46 3.50 -9.52 -5.09
N ALA A 47 3.29 -8.30 -4.61
CA ALA A 47 1.95 -7.81 -4.33
C ALA A 47 1.11 -7.76 -5.59
N SER A 48 1.68 -7.29 -6.71
CA SER A 48 0.99 -7.31 -8.00
C SER A 48 0.71 -8.74 -8.50
N ALA A 49 1.60 -9.70 -8.26
CA ALA A 49 1.33 -11.08 -8.64
C ALA A 49 0.12 -11.67 -7.90
N LEU A 50 -0.08 -11.33 -6.63
CA LEU A 50 -1.29 -11.72 -5.90
C LEU A 50 -2.55 -11.18 -6.56
N THR A 51 -2.55 -9.95 -7.06
CA THR A 51 -3.73 -9.34 -7.70
C THR A 51 -4.13 -10.02 -9.02
N ARG A 52 -3.31 -10.92 -9.58
CA ARG A 52 -3.62 -11.73 -10.77
C ARG A 52 -4.23 -13.09 -10.42
N LEU A 53 -4.36 -13.40 -9.14
CA LEU A 53 -4.96 -14.66 -8.70
C LEU A 53 -6.47 -14.51 -8.52
N ALA A 54 -7.22 -15.59 -8.73
CA ALA A 54 -8.66 -15.61 -8.44
C ALA A 54 -8.97 -15.33 -6.97
N ASP A 55 -8.05 -15.67 -6.06
CA ASP A 55 -8.10 -15.29 -4.64
C ASP A 55 -6.79 -14.55 -4.28
N PRO A 56 -6.79 -13.22 -4.33
CA PRO A 56 -5.62 -12.38 -4.08
C PRO A 56 -5.31 -12.19 -2.60
N LYS A 57 -6.15 -12.74 -1.72
CA LYS A 57 -6.10 -12.40 -0.30
C LYS A 57 -4.82 -12.90 0.36
N LEU A 58 -4.24 -12.05 1.17
CA LEU A 58 -3.22 -12.47 2.12
C LEU A 58 -3.78 -13.56 3.03
N LYS A 59 -2.96 -14.57 3.32
CA LYS A 59 -3.32 -15.70 4.17
C LYS A 59 -2.63 -15.56 5.54
N PRO A 60 -3.27 -15.97 6.64
CA PRO A 60 -2.70 -15.84 7.97
C PRO A 60 -1.64 -16.94 8.25
N ILE A 61 -0.60 -17.01 7.42
CA ILE A 61 0.45 -18.04 7.47
C ILE A 61 1.73 -17.55 8.16
N GLY A 62 1.84 -16.27 8.41
CA GLY A 62 2.96 -15.64 9.09
C GLY A 62 2.54 -14.36 9.81
N GLN A 63 3.42 -13.85 10.67
CA GLN A 63 3.15 -12.65 11.46
C GLN A 63 2.92 -11.42 10.56
N THR A 64 3.77 -11.21 9.56
CA THR A 64 3.69 -10.06 8.67
C THR A 64 2.41 -10.08 7.84
N GLU A 65 2.10 -11.23 7.23
CA GLU A 65 0.88 -11.43 6.44
C GLU A 65 -0.37 -11.13 7.28
N THR A 66 -0.41 -11.66 8.49
CA THR A 66 -1.54 -11.49 9.41
C THR A 66 -1.71 -10.04 9.85
N ILE A 67 -0.62 -9.31 10.07
CA ILE A 67 -0.68 -7.88 10.40
C ILE A 67 -1.19 -7.07 9.19
N MET A 68 -0.67 -7.34 7.99
CA MET A 68 -1.08 -6.62 6.78
C MET A 68 -2.53 -6.90 6.40
N MET A 69 -3.03 -8.10 6.63
CA MET A 69 -4.45 -8.46 6.43
C MET A 69 -5.42 -7.51 7.13
N ARG A 70 -5.05 -6.99 8.31
CA ARG A 70 -5.87 -6.03 9.05
C ARG A 70 -6.19 -4.77 8.25
N TYR A 71 -5.26 -4.35 7.42
CA TYR A 71 -5.33 -3.10 6.67
C TYR A 71 -5.74 -3.29 5.22
N ALA A 72 -5.86 -4.55 4.77
CA ALA A 72 -6.05 -4.87 3.37
C ALA A 72 -7.52 -4.82 2.96
N GLY A 73 -7.81 -4.06 1.91
CA GLY A 73 -9.01 -4.13 1.09
C GLY A 73 -8.68 -4.76 -0.26
N TYR A 74 -9.69 -5.28 -0.92
CA TYR A 74 -9.55 -5.95 -2.21
C TYR A 74 -10.59 -5.45 -3.17
N ASP A 75 -10.16 -4.92 -4.28
CA ASP A 75 -10.97 -4.56 -5.43
C ASP A 75 -10.61 -5.48 -6.59
N MET A 76 -11.56 -6.28 -7.03
CA MET A 76 -11.33 -7.22 -8.12
C MET A 76 -12.04 -6.80 -9.42
N ASP A 77 -12.71 -5.66 -9.41
CA ASP A 77 -13.43 -5.10 -10.55
C ASP A 77 -12.48 -4.20 -11.37
N TYR A 78 -11.56 -4.85 -12.10
CA TYR A 78 -10.67 -4.11 -13.00
C TYR A 78 -11.42 -3.67 -14.25
N THR A 79 -11.56 -2.37 -14.41
CA THR A 79 -12.30 -1.75 -15.53
C THR A 79 -11.39 -1.27 -16.68
N GLY A 80 -10.09 -1.44 -16.55
CA GLY A 80 -9.09 -0.94 -17.48
C GLY A 80 -8.14 0.09 -16.85
N PRO A 81 -7.28 0.74 -17.64
CA PRO A 81 -6.45 1.84 -17.17
C PRO A 81 -7.31 2.95 -16.55
N ALA A 82 -6.90 3.50 -15.43
CA ALA A 82 -7.61 4.58 -14.76
C ALA A 82 -7.38 5.90 -15.52
N GLU A 83 -8.17 6.14 -16.55
CA GLU A 83 -8.12 7.40 -17.33
C GLU A 83 -9.17 8.41 -16.82
N ASP A 84 -10.21 7.92 -16.14
CA ASP A 84 -11.32 8.73 -15.64
C ASP A 84 -11.25 8.93 -14.12
N PRO A 85 -11.53 10.14 -13.60
CA PRO A 85 -11.61 10.42 -12.17
C PRO A 85 -12.64 9.54 -11.42
N GLU A 86 -13.65 9.02 -12.10
CA GLU A 86 -14.68 8.13 -11.53
C GLU A 86 -14.07 6.86 -10.94
N GLU A 87 -13.03 6.32 -11.56
CA GLU A 87 -12.31 5.17 -11.04
C GLU A 87 -11.64 5.50 -9.68
N GLY A 88 -10.98 6.65 -9.60
CA GLY A 88 -10.38 7.10 -8.33
C GLY A 88 -11.42 7.37 -7.24
N GLU A 89 -12.60 7.88 -7.59
CA GLU A 89 -13.72 8.05 -6.65
C GLU A 89 -14.18 6.69 -6.11
N ARG A 90 -14.32 5.69 -6.98
CA ARG A 90 -14.69 4.31 -6.62
C ARG A 90 -13.65 3.67 -5.70
N LEU A 91 -12.36 3.83 -6.01
CA LEU A 91 -11.26 3.33 -5.16
C LEU A 91 -11.27 4.03 -3.79
N ALA A 92 -11.51 5.35 -3.75
CA ALA A 92 -11.63 6.10 -2.50
C ALA A 92 -12.81 5.61 -1.65
N ASP A 93 -13.94 5.26 -2.25
CA ASP A 93 -15.09 4.69 -1.56
C ASP A 93 -14.75 3.34 -0.92
N ILE A 94 -14.07 2.45 -1.64
CA ILE A 94 -13.67 1.13 -1.12
C ILE A 94 -12.72 1.31 0.08
N ILE A 95 -11.73 2.18 -0.06
CA ILE A 95 -10.77 2.47 1.02
C ILE A 95 -11.51 3.03 2.25
N GLY A 96 -12.40 4.00 2.05
CA GLY A 96 -13.12 4.67 3.11
C GLY A 96 -14.11 3.78 3.84
N ALA A 97 -14.86 2.96 3.11
CA ALA A 97 -15.91 2.09 3.68
C ALA A 97 -15.35 1.05 4.65
N GLY A 98 -14.12 0.54 4.42
CA GLY A 98 -13.49 -0.47 5.25
C GLY A 98 -12.40 0.05 6.19
N ASP A 99 -12.15 1.37 6.23
CA ASP A 99 -10.95 1.96 6.86
C ASP A 99 -9.66 1.25 6.41
N HIS A 100 -9.63 0.85 5.13
CA HIS A 100 -8.50 0.17 4.54
C HIS A 100 -7.32 1.12 4.36
N LYS A 101 -6.11 0.61 4.53
CA LYS A 101 -4.86 1.36 4.30
C LYS A 101 -4.04 0.77 3.16
N ILE A 102 -4.41 -0.41 2.73
CA ILE A 102 -3.82 -1.15 1.61
C ILE A 102 -4.97 -1.58 0.73
N LEU A 103 -4.93 -1.25 -0.55
CA LEU A 103 -5.90 -1.73 -1.53
C LEU A 103 -5.19 -2.59 -2.57
N PHE A 104 -5.56 -3.85 -2.66
CA PHE A 104 -5.18 -4.73 -3.75
C PHE A 104 -6.16 -4.55 -4.89
N MET A 105 -5.67 -4.10 -6.05
CA MET A 105 -6.46 -3.84 -7.24
C MET A 105 -6.25 -4.98 -8.25
N GLY A 106 -7.30 -5.73 -8.54
CA GLY A 106 -7.28 -6.88 -9.44
C GLY A 106 -6.65 -6.56 -10.78
N ASN A 107 -5.80 -7.46 -11.29
CA ASN A 107 -5.06 -7.31 -12.56
C ASN A 107 -4.23 -6.01 -12.68
N HIS A 108 -4.04 -5.26 -11.61
CA HIS A 108 -3.37 -3.97 -11.66
C HIS A 108 -2.16 -3.92 -10.71
N GLY A 109 -2.34 -3.45 -9.53
CA GLY A 109 -1.28 -3.25 -8.55
C GLY A 109 -1.83 -3.05 -7.15
N ILE A 110 -1.14 -2.29 -6.32
CA ILE A 110 -1.64 -1.92 -5.00
C ILE A 110 -1.57 -0.42 -4.77
N ALA A 111 -2.46 0.07 -3.93
CA ALA A 111 -2.35 1.41 -3.35
C ALA A 111 -2.20 1.31 -1.83
N THR A 112 -1.40 2.21 -1.23
CA THR A 112 -1.33 2.38 0.22
C THR A 112 -1.62 3.81 0.60
N VAL A 113 -2.38 4.02 1.68
CA VAL A 113 -2.80 5.33 2.18
C VAL A 113 -2.44 5.49 3.65
N ALA A 114 -1.91 6.64 4.03
CA ALA A 114 -1.60 6.92 5.43
C ALA A 114 -1.52 8.42 5.73
N GLY A 115 -1.40 8.75 7.01
CA GLY A 115 -1.22 10.12 7.50
C GLY A 115 0.19 10.69 7.31
N SER A 116 1.15 9.90 6.80
CA SER A 116 2.51 10.35 6.49
C SER A 116 3.17 9.45 5.45
N VAL A 117 4.15 10.00 4.73
CA VAL A 117 4.97 9.26 3.76
C VAL A 117 5.65 8.06 4.40
N ALA A 118 6.24 8.23 5.59
CA ALA A 118 6.91 7.14 6.30
C ALA A 118 5.97 5.96 6.60
N HIS A 119 4.73 6.26 7.00
CA HIS A 119 3.74 5.22 7.29
C HIS A 119 3.23 4.54 6.01
N ALA A 120 2.89 5.30 4.97
CA ALA A 120 2.45 4.73 3.69
C ALA A 120 3.54 3.85 3.06
N PHE A 121 4.81 4.28 3.14
CA PHE A 121 5.95 3.48 2.70
C PHE A 121 6.13 2.19 3.51
N ASP A 122 5.96 2.25 4.83
CA ASP A 122 6.06 1.07 5.70
C ASP A 122 5.00 0.02 5.36
N LEU A 123 3.76 0.46 5.14
CA LEU A 123 2.68 -0.41 4.66
C LEU A 123 3.02 -1.04 3.31
N LEU A 124 3.54 -0.25 2.38
CA LEU A 124 3.97 -0.71 1.06
C LEU A 124 5.05 -1.79 1.18
N TYR A 125 6.11 -1.50 1.93
CA TYR A 125 7.25 -2.40 2.13
C TYR A 125 6.83 -3.74 2.73
N TYR A 126 6.06 -3.74 3.82
CA TYR A 126 5.67 -4.97 4.47
C TYR A 126 4.58 -5.74 3.72
N THR A 127 3.74 -5.06 2.93
CA THR A 127 2.80 -5.71 2.02
C THR A 127 3.54 -6.50 0.95
N GLU A 128 4.56 -5.92 0.33
CA GLU A 128 5.38 -6.61 -0.66
C GLU A 128 6.10 -7.81 -0.05
N ARG A 129 6.65 -7.68 1.17
CA ARG A 129 7.30 -8.78 1.89
C ARG A 129 6.32 -9.90 2.25
N ALA A 130 5.12 -9.57 2.71
CA ALA A 130 4.06 -10.53 2.98
C ALA A 130 3.66 -11.30 1.72
N ALA A 131 3.43 -10.58 0.62
CA ALA A 131 3.11 -11.18 -0.67
C ALA A 131 4.22 -12.11 -1.17
N GLN A 132 5.48 -11.68 -1.04
CA GLN A 132 6.65 -12.47 -1.42
C GLN A 132 6.72 -13.81 -0.68
N VAL A 133 6.60 -13.77 0.65
CA VAL A 133 6.67 -14.98 1.47
C VAL A 133 5.48 -15.91 1.17
N GLN A 134 4.28 -15.34 1.04
CA GLN A 134 3.10 -16.14 0.69
C GLN A 134 3.26 -16.83 -0.67
N LEU A 135 3.71 -16.12 -1.70
CA LEU A 135 3.94 -16.70 -3.02
C LEU A 135 5.02 -17.78 -3.01
N TYR A 136 6.11 -17.57 -2.28
CA TYR A 136 7.15 -18.60 -2.14
C TYR A 136 6.62 -19.85 -1.44
N ALA A 137 5.80 -19.70 -0.40
CA ALA A 137 5.15 -20.83 0.26
C ALA A 137 4.20 -21.56 -0.70
N MET A 138 3.38 -20.82 -1.46
CA MET A 138 2.47 -21.39 -2.46
C MET A 138 3.23 -22.09 -3.60
N TRP A 139 4.38 -21.59 -3.99
CA TRP A 139 5.22 -22.15 -5.07
C TRP A 139 5.71 -23.57 -4.79
N THR A 140 5.80 -23.94 -3.52
CA THR A 140 6.21 -25.31 -3.13
C THR A 140 5.18 -26.39 -3.49
N GLY A 141 3.94 -25.99 -3.76
CA GLY A 141 2.81 -26.91 -3.93
C GLY A 141 2.35 -27.61 -2.64
N GLN A 142 3.00 -27.30 -1.50
CA GLN A 142 2.60 -27.84 -0.22
C GLN A 142 1.39 -27.08 0.34
N GLN A 143 0.62 -27.75 1.20
CA GLN A 143 -0.49 -27.10 1.88
C GLN A 143 0.03 -26.00 2.83
N LEU A 144 -0.55 -24.80 2.72
CA LEU A 144 -0.25 -23.72 3.65
C LEU A 144 -0.72 -24.09 5.07
N LEU A 145 0.03 -23.65 6.08
CA LEU A 145 -0.29 -23.85 7.49
C LEU A 145 -0.81 -22.53 8.11
N PRO A 146 -2.12 -22.28 8.11
CA PRO A 146 -2.66 -21.06 8.70
C PRO A 146 -2.59 -21.09 10.22
N MET A 147 -2.39 -19.92 10.82
CA MET A 147 -2.52 -19.74 12.26
C MET A 147 -3.95 -20.01 12.73
N THR A 148 -4.12 -20.47 13.97
CA THR A 148 -5.45 -20.57 14.59
C THR A 148 -6.07 -19.19 14.80
N LYS A 149 -7.39 -19.10 14.81
CA LYS A 149 -8.10 -17.81 14.99
C LYS A 149 -7.64 -16.99 16.21
N PRO A 150 -7.47 -17.59 17.42
CA PRO A 150 -6.98 -16.83 18.57
C PRO A 150 -5.57 -16.24 18.36
N VAL A 151 -4.70 -16.97 17.64
CA VAL A 151 -3.34 -16.50 17.32
C VAL A 151 -3.40 -15.37 16.27
N GLN A 152 -4.27 -15.49 15.27
CA GLN A 152 -4.48 -14.41 14.28
C GLN A 152 -4.93 -13.13 14.96
N GLU A 153 -5.96 -13.16 15.80
CA GLU A 153 -6.49 -11.99 16.52
C GLU A 153 -5.42 -11.34 17.40
N LYS A 154 -4.66 -12.16 18.15
CA LYS A 154 -3.54 -11.66 18.95
C LYS A 154 -2.49 -10.99 18.08
N THR A 155 -2.17 -11.56 16.92
CA THR A 155 -1.16 -11.05 15.98
C THR A 155 -1.62 -9.76 15.31
N MET A 156 -2.86 -9.68 14.86
CA MET A 156 -3.45 -8.46 14.30
C MET A 156 -3.42 -7.30 15.30
N ASN A 157 -3.66 -7.58 16.58
CA ASN A 157 -3.63 -6.58 17.63
C ASN A 157 -2.21 -6.08 17.97
N LEU A 158 -1.16 -6.86 17.66
CA LEU A 158 0.23 -6.40 17.77
C LEU A 158 0.55 -5.31 16.75
N GLY A 159 0.06 -5.46 15.51
CA GLY A 159 0.24 -4.47 14.42
C GLY A 159 -0.45 -3.13 14.67
N GLY A 160 -1.43 -3.07 15.59
CA GLY A 160 -2.06 -1.82 16.04
C GLY A 160 -1.16 -0.91 16.87
N GLY A 161 0.06 -1.35 17.15
CA GLY A 161 1.26 -0.55 17.43
C GLY A 161 1.27 0.37 18.64
N GLN A 162 0.20 0.47 19.42
CA GLN A 162 0.21 1.37 20.60
C GLN A 162 1.12 0.87 21.73
N LYS A 163 1.39 -0.45 21.79
CA LYS A 163 2.24 -1.03 22.84
C LYS A 163 3.71 -1.20 22.43
N PHE A 164 3.97 -1.37 21.14
CA PHE A 164 5.33 -1.57 20.63
C PHE A 164 5.81 -0.30 19.92
N LEU A 165 6.93 0.26 20.34
CA LEU A 165 7.53 1.50 19.80
C LEU A 165 6.57 2.70 19.83
N HIS A 166 5.62 2.75 20.77
CA HIS A 166 4.63 3.84 20.89
C HIS A 166 3.86 4.12 19.58
N GLY A 167 3.59 3.09 18.78
CA GLY A 167 2.91 3.23 17.50
C GLY A 167 3.74 3.90 16.38
N ARG A 168 5.04 4.06 16.56
CA ARG A 168 5.94 4.79 15.64
C ARG A 168 6.99 3.90 14.97
N GLY A 169 6.73 2.59 14.90
CA GLY A 169 7.65 1.64 14.26
C GLY A 169 8.03 2.03 12.83
N TYR A 170 7.06 2.51 12.06
CA TYR A 170 7.28 2.99 10.69
C TYR A 170 8.26 4.17 10.60
N ASP A 171 8.26 5.10 11.56
CA ASP A 171 9.21 6.21 11.59
C ASP A 171 10.65 5.71 11.75
N TYR A 172 10.87 4.74 12.63
CA TYR A 172 12.22 4.18 12.84
C TYR A 172 12.69 3.39 11.63
N HIS A 173 11.80 2.60 11.02
CA HIS A 173 12.11 1.86 9.80
C HIS A 173 12.47 2.81 8.66
N PHE A 174 11.61 3.80 8.37
CA PHE A 174 11.85 4.78 7.32
C PHE A 174 13.18 5.53 7.51
N ARG A 175 13.44 6.01 8.73
CA ARG A 175 14.70 6.70 9.06
C ARG A 175 15.92 5.78 8.93
N ALA A 176 15.79 4.50 9.25
CA ALA A 176 16.87 3.55 9.09
C ALA A 176 17.22 3.34 7.61
N LEU A 177 16.21 3.17 6.75
CA LEU A 177 16.41 3.06 5.31
C LEU A 177 16.95 4.35 4.70
N LYS A 178 16.43 5.50 5.12
CA LYS A 178 16.96 6.80 4.68
C LYS A 178 18.44 6.96 5.01
N ARG A 179 18.85 6.64 6.25
CA ARG A 179 20.29 6.68 6.61
C ARG A 179 21.15 5.73 5.76
N SER A 180 20.58 4.60 5.32
CA SER A 180 21.28 3.69 4.42
C SER A 180 21.42 4.30 3.02
N LEU A 181 20.36 4.93 2.53
CA LEU A 181 20.35 5.62 1.23
C LEU A 181 21.32 6.81 1.22
N ASP A 182 21.29 7.67 2.24
CA ASP A 182 22.19 8.81 2.41
C ASP A 182 23.68 8.44 2.32
N ARG A 183 24.04 7.18 2.68
CA ARG A 183 25.41 6.69 2.62
C ARG A 183 25.77 6.08 1.28
N ARG A 184 24.82 5.44 0.61
CA ARG A 184 25.09 4.67 -0.61
C ARG A 184 24.90 5.51 -1.87
N GLU A 185 23.98 6.42 -1.85
CA GLU A 185 23.54 7.23 -2.98
C GLU A 185 23.26 8.66 -2.49
N PRO A 186 24.30 9.41 -2.06
CA PRO A 186 24.12 10.73 -1.43
C PRO A 186 23.52 11.78 -2.39
N ASP A 187 23.65 11.56 -3.68
CA ASP A 187 23.16 12.42 -4.77
C ASP A 187 21.67 12.23 -5.11
N TYR A 188 20.96 11.32 -4.42
CA TYR A 188 19.52 11.14 -4.68
C TYR A 188 18.66 12.36 -4.33
N GLN A 189 19.23 13.36 -3.63
CA GLN A 189 18.56 14.60 -3.23
C GLN A 189 18.75 15.73 -4.23
N ASP A 190 19.67 15.57 -5.21
CA ASP A 190 19.95 16.56 -6.26
C ASP A 190 18.96 16.36 -7.43
#